data_91f2b3e61430f742609e5dcc28a8a9e2
#
_entry.id   91f2b3e61430f742609e5dcc28a8a9e2
#
_cell.length_a   1.000
_cell.length_b   1.000
_cell.length_c   1.000
_cell.angle_alpha   90.00
_cell.angle_beta   90.00
_cell.angle_gamma   90.00
#
_symmetry.space_group_name_H-M   'P 1'
#
loop_
_entity.id
_entity.type
_entity.pdbx_description
1 polymer ?
#
loop_
_entity_poly.entity_id
_entity_poly.type
_entity_poly.pdbx_seq_one_letter_code
_entity_poly.pdbx_strand_id
1 'polypeptide(L)'
;MTANIKPEMSSLFMDFARYFEMSLAQTDEQKQAVYRVRYNVYCEEFGYEDAEAFKDGFETDAFDEQSIHCLVTHKPTGTPAGCVRLVTVDADTKMPMEQHCADALDAEFFRHMKNRRGYMAEISRLAVDGQFRRRRGEQESRFGNTSTLHFAAREQRTFSLIAVSLFLAASAVADLLRRTDCFAIMEPFLPVILKRTGVSVQRIGSDFDYKGTRAPYYLNIDEAVRSAPDELRLCYEVVRAQFAEVLVPGGNRRASRLAHPAPGLILPPGLHTA
;
A
#
# COMPACT_ATOMS: atom_id res chain seq x y z
N MET A 1 -31.69 10.86 0.75
CA MET A 1 -31.58 9.54 0.10
C MET A 1 -30.56 8.74 0.87
N THR A 2 -31.00 7.84 1.72
CA THR A 2 -30.13 6.94 2.50
C THR A 2 -29.55 5.90 1.54
N ALA A 3 -28.26 6.00 1.28
CA ALA A 3 -27.54 5.01 0.49
C ALA A 3 -27.68 3.63 1.16
N ASN A 4 -28.18 2.68 0.39
CA ASN A 4 -28.37 1.30 0.82
C ASN A 4 -26.98 0.65 0.87
N ILE A 5 -26.27 0.80 1.99
CA ILE A 5 -24.96 0.21 2.25
C ILE A 5 -25.18 -1.30 2.20
N LYS A 6 -24.50 -1.99 1.26
CA LYS A 6 -24.57 -3.46 1.19
C LYS A 6 -24.09 -4.02 2.53
N PRO A 7 -24.94 -4.66 3.33
CA PRO A 7 -24.62 -5.07 4.70
C PRO A 7 -23.47 -6.08 4.78
N GLU A 8 -23.18 -6.78 3.68
CA GLU A 8 -22.14 -7.81 3.63
C GLU A 8 -20.71 -7.26 3.66
N MET A 9 -20.42 -6.11 3.01
CA MET A 9 -19.06 -5.58 2.97
C MET A 9 -18.70 -4.86 4.26
N SER A 10 -19.63 -4.13 4.87
CA SER A 10 -19.46 -3.58 6.22
C SER A 10 -19.17 -4.66 7.26
N SER A 11 -19.85 -5.82 7.18
CA SER A 11 -19.58 -6.94 8.07
C SER A 11 -18.19 -7.55 7.85
N LEU A 12 -17.69 -7.58 6.60
CA LEU A 12 -16.38 -8.16 6.28
C LEU A 12 -15.22 -7.29 6.82
N PHE A 13 -15.32 -5.96 6.76
CA PHE A 13 -14.33 -5.08 7.39
C PHE A 13 -14.39 -5.14 8.92
N MET A 14 -15.57 -5.29 9.50
CA MET A 14 -15.72 -5.53 10.94
C MET A 14 -15.06 -6.85 11.35
N ASP A 15 -15.23 -7.90 10.54
CA ASP A 15 -14.55 -9.17 10.76
C ASP A 15 -13.03 -9.03 10.60
N PHE A 16 -12.57 -8.28 9.60
CA PHE A 16 -11.15 -7.98 9.43
C PHE A 16 -10.57 -7.33 10.69
N ALA A 17 -11.18 -6.26 11.19
CA ALA A 17 -10.74 -5.57 12.40
C ALA A 17 -10.75 -6.45 13.67
N ARG A 18 -11.55 -7.52 13.68
CA ARG A 18 -11.56 -8.52 14.75
C ARG A 18 -10.29 -9.37 14.75
N TYR A 19 -9.82 -9.77 13.55
CA TYR A 19 -8.70 -10.70 13.40
C TYR A 19 -7.37 -10.00 13.13
N PHE A 20 -7.39 -8.78 12.60
CA PHE A 20 -6.18 -8.07 12.22
C PHE A 20 -6.07 -6.70 12.87
N GLU A 21 -4.84 -6.28 13.09
CA GLU A 21 -4.47 -4.95 13.56
C GLU A 21 -3.57 -4.30 12.52
N MET A 22 -3.81 -3.02 12.24
CA MET A 22 -2.94 -2.19 11.43
C MET A 22 -2.16 -1.24 12.34
N SER A 23 -0.85 -1.15 12.13
CA SER A 23 0.03 -0.25 12.88
C SER A 23 1.09 0.38 11.99
N LEU A 24 1.67 1.48 12.47
CA LEU A 24 2.92 2.01 11.93
C LEU A 24 4.08 1.30 12.64
N ALA A 25 5.07 0.87 11.88
CA ALA A 25 6.26 0.24 12.44
C ALA A 25 7.22 1.32 12.98
N GLN A 26 7.09 1.64 14.27
CA GLN A 26 7.86 2.69 14.94
C GLN A 26 9.05 2.13 15.73
N THR A 27 8.90 0.94 16.31
CA THR A 27 9.98 0.30 17.07
C THR A 27 10.84 -0.58 16.17
N ASP A 28 12.05 -0.90 16.63
CA ASP A 28 12.97 -1.78 15.88
C ASP A 28 12.37 -3.17 15.68
N GLU A 29 11.64 -3.69 16.66
CA GLU A 29 10.96 -4.99 16.56
C GLU A 29 9.87 -4.96 15.47
N GLN A 30 9.11 -3.87 15.39
CA GLN A 30 8.09 -3.70 14.35
C GLN A 30 8.71 -3.56 12.96
N LYS A 31 9.83 -2.83 12.84
CA LYS A 31 10.58 -2.72 11.58
C LYS A 31 11.16 -4.06 11.17
N GLN A 32 11.74 -4.81 12.10
CA GLN A 32 12.22 -6.18 11.84
C GLN A 32 11.08 -7.09 11.39
N ALA A 33 9.89 -6.97 11.98
CA ALA A 33 8.71 -7.72 11.53
C ALA A 33 8.34 -7.38 10.07
N VAL A 34 8.38 -6.10 9.68
CA VAL A 34 8.20 -5.66 8.28
C VAL A 34 9.26 -6.30 7.37
N TYR A 35 10.53 -6.19 7.73
CA TYR A 35 11.65 -6.71 6.92
C TYR A 35 11.61 -8.24 6.80
N ARG A 36 11.13 -8.93 7.83
CA ARG A 36 10.91 -10.39 7.80
C ARG A 36 9.78 -10.77 6.84
N VAL A 37 8.66 -10.07 6.84
CA VAL A 37 7.56 -10.30 5.87
C VAL A 37 8.07 -10.09 4.44
N ARG A 38 8.86 -9.05 4.21
CA ARG A 38 9.47 -8.76 2.90
C ARG A 38 10.41 -9.87 2.48
N TYR A 39 11.28 -10.33 3.37
CA TYR A 39 12.19 -11.44 3.12
C TYR A 39 11.44 -12.73 2.74
N ASN A 40 10.44 -13.13 3.54
CA ASN A 40 9.64 -14.32 3.27
C ASN A 40 8.98 -14.25 1.88
N VAL A 41 8.45 -13.06 1.51
CA VAL A 41 7.73 -12.88 0.26
C VAL A 41 8.67 -12.70 -0.93
N TYR A 42 9.64 -11.78 -0.83
CA TYR A 42 10.47 -11.39 -1.98
C TYR A 42 11.67 -12.31 -2.20
N CYS A 43 12.27 -12.84 -1.13
CA CYS A 43 13.42 -13.74 -1.25
C CYS A 43 12.98 -15.20 -1.32
N GLU A 44 12.24 -15.69 -0.33
CA GLU A 44 11.94 -17.13 -0.23
C GLU A 44 10.81 -17.58 -1.15
N GLU A 45 9.71 -16.80 -1.27
CA GLU A 45 8.54 -17.26 -2.02
C GLU A 45 8.64 -16.96 -3.51
N PHE A 46 8.99 -15.73 -3.89
CA PHE A 46 9.03 -15.30 -5.29
C PHE A 46 10.44 -15.30 -5.90
N GLY A 47 11.49 -15.31 -5.10
CA GLY A 47 12.88 -15.21 -5.59
C GLY A 47 13.14 -13.89 -6.33
N TYR A 48 12.47 -12.83 -5.94
CA TYR A 48 12.67 -11.50 -6.51
C TYR A 48 13.96 -10.85 -6.02
N GLU A 49 14.35 -11.12 -4.78
CA GLU A 49 15.60 -10.69 -4.18
C GLU A 49 16.46 -11.90 -3.84
N ASP A 50 17.78 -11.73 -3.90
CA ASP A 50 18.72 -12.78 -3.55
C ASP A 50 18.74 -13.01 -2.02
N ALA A 51 18.31 -14.18 -1.58
CA ALA A 51 18.28 -14.53 -0.17
C ALA A 51 19.66 -14.49 0.48
N GLU A 52 20.74 -14.79 -0.26
CA GLU A 52 22.11 -14.75 0.24
C GLU A 52 22.60 -13.33 0.59
N ALA A 53 21.95 -12.30 -0.01
CA ALA A 53 22.23 -10.91 0.34
C ALA A 53 21.69 -10.52 1.73
N PHE A 54 20.73 -11.29 2.27
CA PHE A 54 20.03 -11.02 3.53
C PHE A 54 20.14 -12.19 4.52
N LYS A 55 21.37 -12.51 4.93
CA LYS A 55 21.69 -13.68 5.78
C LYS A 55 21.00 -13.69 7.15
N ASP A 56 20.61 -12.51 7.65
CA ASP A 56 19.81 -12.34 8.86
C ASP A 56 18.31 -12.57 8.63
N GLY A 57 17.91 -12.73 7.35
CA GLY A 57 16.52 -12.92 6.92
C GLY A 57 15.67 -11.65 7.02
N PHE A 58 16.28 -10.47 6.85
CA PHE A 58 15.60 -9.18 6.78
C PHE A 58 15.87 -8.52 5.42
N GLU A 59 14.88 -8.45 4.54
CA GLU A 59 15.03 -7.73 3.27
C GLU A 59 14.91 -6.22 3.54
N THR A 60 15.97 -5.49 3.22
CA THR A 60 16.10 -4.03 3.39
C THR A 60 16.74 -3.38 2.17
N ASP A 61 16.49 -2.10 1.97
CA ASP A 61 17.18 -1.29 0.96
C ASP A 61 17.46 0.14 1.47
N ALA A 62 18.20 0.92 0.68
CA ALA A 62 18.60 2.28 1.04
C ALA A 62 17.42 3.26 1.22
N PHE A 63 16.22 2.92 0.74
CA PHE A 63 15.05 3.78 0.88
C PHE A 63 14.35 3.61 2.23
N ASP A 64 14.67 2.58 3.00
CA ASP A 64 13.98 2.28 4.26
C ASP A 64 14.19 3.36 5.32
N GLU A 65 15.34 4.04 5.34
CA GLU A 65 15.64 5.12 6.29
C GLU A 65 14.70 6.32 6.16
N GLN A 66 14.29 6.65 4.92
CA GLN A 66 13.38 7.79 4.64
C GLN A 66 11.92 7.37 4.52
N SER A 67 11.58 6.16 4.95
CA SER A 67 10.27 5.56 4.72
C SER A 67 9.46 5.38 5.98
N ILE A 68 8.13 5.38 5.79
CA ILE A 68 7.19 4.93 6.80
C ILE A 68 6.66 3.57 6.40
N HIS A 69 6.71 2.64 7.35
CA HIS A 69 6.24 1.27 7.16
C HIS A 69 4.93 1.06 7.90
N CYS A 70 3.94 0.50 7.18
CA CYS A 70 2.71 0.00 7.77
C CYS A 70 2.79 -1.53 7.88
N LEU A 71 2.28 -2.05 8.99
CA LEU A 71 2.26 -3.47 9.32
C LEU A 71 0.82 -3.90 9.60
N VAL A 72 0.42 -5.05 9.07
CA VAL A 72 -0.79 -5.75 9.46
C VAL A 72 -0.37 -6.99 10.26
N THR A 73 -0.90 -7.12 11.47
CA THR A 73 -0.63 -8.24 12.36
C THR A 73 -1.90 -9.03 12.61
N HIS A 74 -1.82 -10.34 12.54
CA HIS A 74 -2.89 -11.26 12.90
C HIS A 74 -3.00 -11.37 14.42
N LYS A 75 -4.05 -10.80 15.01
CA LYS A 75 -4.23 -10.67 16.47
C LYS A 75 -4.17 -11.99 17.24
N PRO A 76 -4.87 -13.09 16.79
CA PRO A 76 -4.89 -14.32 17.54
C PRO A 76 -3.52 -14.98 17.71
N THR A 77 -2.60 -14.79 16.76
CA THR A 77 -1.27 -15.45 16.78
C THR A 77 -0.12 -14.48 17.00
N GLY A 78 -0.34 -13.16 16.87
CA GLY A 78 0.71 -12.17 16.85
C GLY A 78 1.56 -12.20 15.56
N THR A 79 1.17 -12.98 14.55
CA THR A 79 1.97 -13.17 13.33
C THR A 79 1.84 -11.95 12.40
N PRO A 80 2.96 -11.37 11.91
CA PRO A 80 2.94 -10.38 10.85
C PRO A 80 2.33 -10.95 9.58
N ALA A 81 1.21 -10.36 9.11
CA ALA A 81 0.44 -10.86 7.99
C ALA A 81 0.75 -10.14 6.67
N GLY A 82 1.27 -8.94 6.75
CA GLY A 82 1.63 -8.15 5.57
C GLY A 82 2.16 -6.78 5.93
N CYS A 83 2.80 -6.14 4.97
CA CYS A 83 3.38 -4.81 5.11
C CYS A 83 3.28 -4.00 3.82
N VAL A 84 3.46 -2.68 3.96
CA VAL A 84 3.64 -1.75 2.84
C VAL A 84 4.55 -0.62 3.29
N ARG A 85 5.30 -0.06 2.35
CA ARG A 85 6.20 1.07 2.55
C ARG A 85 5.70 2.30 1.81
N LEU A 86 5.73 3.45 2.47
CA LEU A 86 5.62 4.76 1.85
C LEU A 86 6.97 5.46 1.90
N VAL A 87 7.60 5.64 0.74
CA VAL A 87 8.84 6.40 0.58
C VAL A 87 8.48 7.88 0.39
N THR A 88 8.89 8.73 1.31
CA THR A 88 8.73 10.18 1.17
C THR A 88 9.96 10.78 0.49
N VAL A 89 9.75 11.82 -0.31
CA VAL A 89 10.85 12.46 -1.04
C VAL A 89 10.82 13.98 -0.87
N ASP A 90 12.02 14.55 -0.83
CA ASP A 90 12.26 15.97 -0.81
C ASP A 90 12.99 16.40 -2.10
N ALA A 91 13.44 17.64 -2.17
CA ALA A 91 14.07 18.19 -3.38
C ALA A 91 15.30 17.38 -3.82
N ASP A 92 16.08 16.88 -2.86
CA ASP A 92 17.38 16.24 -3.09
C ASP A 92 17.34 14.71 -3.06
N THR A 93 16.17 14.10 -2.75
CA THR A 93 16.01 12.65 -2.69
C THR A 93 15.25 12.11 -3.89
N LYS A 94 15.53 10.87 -4.28
CA LYS A 94 14.84 10.19 -5.40
C LYS A 94 13.81 9.18 -4.89
N MET A 95 12.76 8.99 -5.67
CA MET A 95 11.86 7.83 -5.51
C MET A 95 12.52 6.56 -6.04
N PRO A 96 12.18 5.37 -5.51
CA PRO A 96 12.60 4.10 -6.10
C PRO A 96 12.36 4.02 -7.61
N MET A 97 11.21 4.45 -8.12
CA MET A 97 10.92 4.44 -9.54
C MET A 97 11.85 5.32 -10.37
N GLU A 98 12.30 6.46 -9.85
CA GLU A 98 13.26 7.32 -10.54
C GLU A 98 14.66 6.69 -10.61
N GLN A 99 14.94 5.71 -9.74
CA GLN A 99 16.17 4.95 -9.76
C GLN A 99 16.08 3.71 -10.66
N HIS A 100 14.94 3.01 -10.61
CA HIS A 100 14.80 1.68 -11.23
C HIS A 100 14.20 1.71 -12.64
N CYS A 101 13.43 2.74 -13.00
CA CYS A 101 12.74 2.80 -14.30
C CYS A 101 12.71 4.20 -14.93
N ALA A 102 13.77 5.01 -14.73
CA ALA A 102 13.85 6.37 -15.26
C ALA A 102 13.53 6.47 -16.76
N ASP A 103 14.03 5.54 -17.56
CA ASP A 103 13.83 5.50 -19.01
C ASP A 103 12.40 5.09 -19.42
N ALA A 104 11.67 4.46 -18.53
CA ALA A 104 10.28 4.07 -18.76
C ALA A 104 9.27 5.14 -18.37
N LEU A 105 9.70 6.18 -17.62
CA LEU A 105 8.83 7.24 -17.13
C LEU A 105 8.42 8.20 -18.25
N ASP A 106 7.17 8.67 -18.21
CA ASP A 106 6.67 9.72 -19.10
C ASP A 106 7.28 11.08 -18.70
N ALA A 107 8.27 11.54 -19.49
CA ALA A 107 8.98 12.81 -19.24
C ALA A 107 8.04 14.02 -19.29
N GLU A 108 6.97 13.98 -20.07
CA GLU A 108 5.99 15.06 -20.14
C GLU A 108 5.17 15.14 -18.85
N PHE A 109 4.70 14.01 -18.36
CA PHE A 109 4.01 13.93 -17.07
C PHE A 109 4.88 14.50 -15.94
N PHE A 110 6.13 14.06 -15.82
CA PHE A 110 7.04 14.54 -14.76
C PHE A 110 7.42 16.02 -14.89
N ARG A 111 7.45 16.57 -16.11
CA ARG A 111 7.64 18.02 -16.33
C ARG A 111 6.50 18.82 -15.69
N HIS A 112 5.26 18.37 -15.80
CA HIS A 112 4.11 19.01 -15.17
C HIS A 112 4.12 18.87 -13.63
N MET A 113 4.75 17.81 -13.13
CA MET A 113 4.87 17.54 -11.70
C MET A 113 6.05 18.23 -11.00
N LYS A 114 6.92 18.96 -11.76
CA LYS A 114 8.18 19.51 -11.26
C LYS A 114 8.04 20.33 -9.97
N ASN A 115 6.99 21.14 -9.83
CA ASN A 115 6.78 22.01 -8.68
C ASN A 115 5.98 21.31 -7.54
N ARG A 116 5.75 20.02 -7.66
CA ARG A 116 4.93 19.25 -6.70
C ARG A 116 5.77 18.27 -5.87
N ARG A 117 7.11 18.34 -5.94
CA ARG A 117 8.01 17.39 -5.26
C ARG A 117 7.67 17.22 -3.79
N GLY A 118 7.36 18.28 -3.07
CA GLY A 118 6.96 18.25 -1.66
C GLY A 118 5.62 17.55 -1.37
N TYR A 119 4.85 17.20 -2.40
CA TYR A 119 3.60 16.45 -2.29
C TYR A 119 3.73 14.99 -2.77
N MET A 120 4.92 14.59 -3.23
CA MET A 120 5.15 13.27 -3.80
C MET A 120 5.55 12.24 -2.74
N ALA A 121 5.11 11.00 -2.96
CA ALA A 121 5.59 9.81 -2.26
C ALA A 121 5.46 8.59 -3.16
N GLU A 122 6.22 7.52 -2.88
CA GLU A 122 6.08 6.25 -3.58
C GLU A 122 5.58 5.15 -2.63
N ILE A 123 4.49 4.50 -3.00
CA ILE A 123 3.98 3.30 -2.34
C ILE A 123 4.73 2.10 -2.93
N SER A 124 5.43 1.36 -2.09
CA SER A 124 6.26 0.23 -2.53
C SER A 124 6.29 -0.87 -1.48
N ARG A 125 6.92 -1.99 -1.81
CA ARG A 125 7.09 -3.13 -0.89
C ARG A 125 5.77 -3.60 -0.25
N LEU A 126 4.65 -3.54 -1.00
CA LEU A 126 3.40 -4.16 -0.56
C LEU A 126 3.56 -5.67 -0.64
N ALA A 127 3.57 -6.32 0.52
CA ALA A 127 3.73 -7.75 0.67
C ALA A 127 2.69 -8.32 1.63
N VAL A 128 2.11 -9.46 1.27
CA VAL A 128 1.22 -10.24 2.14
C VAL A 128 1.86 -11.61 2.30
N ASP A 129 2.08 -12.06 3.52
CA ASP A 129 2.68 -13.36 3.81
C ASP A 129 1.86 -14.51 3.20
N GLY A 130 2.55 -15.51 2.65
CA GLY A 130 1.95 -16.63 1.94
C GLY A 130 0.90 -17.39 2.74
N GLN A 131 1.03 -17.43 4.08
CA GLN A 131 0.05 -18.06 4.98
C GLN A 131 -1.35 -17.41 4.88
N PHE A 132 -1.41 -16.12 4.56
CA PHE A 132 -2.64 -15.34 4.47
C PHE A 132 -3.10 -15.07 3.02
N ARG A 133 -2.37 -15.55 2.00
CA ARG A 133 -2.77 -15.42 0.58
C ARG A 133 -3.43 -16.66 0.01
N ARG A 134 -3.04 -17.84 0.50
CA ARG A 134 -3.46 -19.12 -0.07
C ARG A 134 -4.87 -19.52 0.37
N ARG A 135 -5.68 -19.92 -0.59
CA ARG A 135 -7.00 -20.52 -0.32
C ARG A 135 -6.83 -21.95 0.18
N ARG A 136 -7.79 -22.38 1.02
CA ARG A 136 -7.88 -23.78 1.45
C ARG A 136 -8.07 -24.67 0.22
N GLY A 137 -7.09 -25.53 -0.10
CA GLY A 137 -7.07 -26.39 -1.30
C GLY A 137 -5.94 -26.07 -2.29
N GLU A 138 -5.31 -24.88 -2.23
CA GLU A 138 -4.12 -24.56 -3.01
C GLU A 138 -2.83 -24.99 -2.27
N GLN A 139 -2.96 -25.47 -1.05
CA GLN A 139 -1.85 -25.91 -0.17
C GLN A 139 -1.18 -27.21 -0.63
N GLU A 140 -1.79 -27.95 -1.54
CA GLU A 140 -1.31 -29.28 -1.98
C GLU A 140 -0.37 -29.25 -3.19
N SER A 141 -0.11 -28.07 -3.79
CA SER A 141 0.73 -27.99 -4.98
C SER A 141 2.15 -27.51 -4.68
N ARG A 142 3.09 -28.40 -4.85
CA ARG A 142 4.54 -28.31 -5.08
C ARG A 142 5.54 -28.27 -3.93
N PHE A 143 5.23 -27.75 -2.75
CA PHE A 143 6.17 -27.80 -1.62
C PHE A 143 5.39 -28.08 -0.34
N GLY A 144 5.63 -29.22 0.24
CA GLY A 144 4.99 -29.84 1.40
C GLY A 144 4.37 -28.90 2.45
N ASN A 145 3.32 -29.41 3.06
CA ASN A 145 2.51 -28.83 4.12
C ASN A 145 3.34 -28.06 5.18
N THR A 146 3.48 -26.74 5.06
CA THR A 146 4.24 -25.92 6.00
C THR A 146 3.40 -25.03 6.89
N SER A 147 2.07 -24.92 6.67
CA SER A 147 1.23 -24.10 7.56
C SER A 147 0.65 -24.95 8.69
N THR A 148 1.19 -24.77 9.88
CA THR A 148 0.66 -25.33 11.14
C THR A 148 -0.56 -24.57 11.67
N LEU A 149 -0.95 -23.47 11.02
CA LEU A 149 -2.06 -22.62 11.45
C LEU A 149 -3.38 -23.06 10.81
N HIS A 150 -4.36 -23.39 11.63
CA HIS A 150 -5.73 -23.66 11.21
C HIS A 150 -6.61 -22.44 11.46
N PHE A 151 -7.07 -21.81 10.39
CA PHE A 151 -7.95 -20.64 10.44
C PHE A 151 -9.42 -21.00 10.28
N ALA A 152 -10.30 -20.32 11.03
CA ALA A 152 -11.74 -20.46 10.85
C ALA A 152 -12.19 -19.96 9.47
N ALA A 153 -13.24 -20.55 8.88
CA ALA A 153 -13.73 -20.15 7.55
C ALA A 153 -14.14 -18.65 7.46
N ARG A 154 -14.63 -18.07 8.55
CA ARG A 154 -14.97 -16.65 8.66
C ARG A 154 -13.72 -15.76 8.61
N GLU A 155 -12.67 -16.17 9.26
CA GLU A 155 -11.39 -15.51 9.31
C GLU A 155 -10.70 -15.53 7.92
N GLN A 156 -10.66 -16.69 7.25
CA GLN A 156 -10.09 -16.83 5.90
C GLN A 156 -10.73 -15.91 4.86
N ARG A 157 -12.03 -15.58 5.02
CA ARG A 157 -12.71 -14.63 4.12
C ARG A 157 -12.14 -13.20 4.21
N THR A 158 -11.49 -12.84 5.32
CA THR A 158 -10.91 -11.52 5.53
C THR A 158 -9.51 -11.38 4.93
N PHE A 159 -8.84 -12.46 4.53
CA PHE A 159 -7.47 -12.45 4.04
C PHE A 159 -7.28 -11.60 2.78
N SER A 160 -8.27 -11.60 1.88
CA SER A 160 -8.25 -10.73 0.70
C SER A 160 -8.26 -9.23 1.04
N LEU A 161 -8.67 -8.87 2.25
CA LEU A 161 -8.67 -7.48 2.70
C LEU A 161 -7.30 -7.02 3.21
N ILE A 162 -6.34 -7.92 3.46
CA ILE A 162 -5.01 -7.52 3.95
C ILE A 162 -4.34 -6.56 2.97
N ALA A 163 -4.31 -6.90 1.68
CA ALA A 163 -3.72 -6.03 0.65
C ALA A 163 -4.49 -4.71 0.51
N VAL A 164 -5.83 -4.74 0.56
CA VAL A 164 -6.68 -3.53 0.54
C VAL A 164 -6.39 -2.65 1.75
N SER A 165 -6.31 -3.23 2.93
CA SER A 165 -6.03 -2.51 4.19
C SER A 165 -4.64 -1.88 4.18
N LEU A 166 -3.62 -2.57 3.64
CA LEU A 166 -2.28 -2.02 3.47
C LEU A 166 -2.28 -0.83 2.51
N PHE A 167 -3.03 -0.93 1.40
CA PHE A 167 -3.17 0.20 0.47
C PHE A 167 -3.86 1.40 1.15
N LEU A 168 -4.95 1.18 1.91
CA LEU A 168 -5.61 2.22 2.69
C LEU A 168 -4.68 2.82 3.75
N ALA A 169 -3.86 2.00 4.40
CA ALA A 169 -2.87 2.44 5.38
C ALA A 169 -1.83 3.37 4.74
N ALA A 170 -1.22 2.99 3.62
CA ALA A 170 -0.27 3.82 2.89
C ALA A 170 -0.90 5.13 2.42
N SER A 171 -2.15 5.08 1.91
CA SER A 171 -2.91 6.25 1.48
C SER A 171 -3.19 7.20 2.65
N ALA A 172 -3.56 6.68 3.82
CA ALA A 172 -3.81 7.47 5.02
C ALA A 172 -2.53 8.15 5.53
N VAL A 173 -1.40 7.46 5.52
CA VAL A 173 -0.09 8.05 5.87
C VAL A 173 0.27 9.16 4.89
N ALA A 174 0.12 8.91 3.59
CA ALA A 174 0.41 9.90 2.55
C ALA A 174 -0.40 11.18 2.73
N ASP A 175 -1.71 11.06 2.97
CA ASP A 175 -2.59 12.21 3.26
C ASP A 175 -2.18 12.95 4.54
N LEU A 176 -1.95 12.25 5.65
CA LEU A 176 -1.54 12.86 6.92
C LEU A 176 -0.22 13.64 6.78
N LEU A 177 0.68 13.19 5.93
CA LEU A 177 1.96 13.85 5.62
C LEU A 177 1.83 14.87 4.47
N ARG A 178 0.63 15.09 3.91
CA ARG A 178 0.39 15.94 2.74
C ARG A 178 1.18 15.51 1.50
N ARG A 179 1.42 14.21 1.35
CA ARG A 179 2.07 13.59 0.20
C ARG A 179 1.01 12.98 -0.72
N THR A 180 0.12 13.81 -1.24
CA THR A 180 -1.09 13.35 -1.94
C THR A 180 -0.85 12.87 -3.37
N ASP A 181 0.31 13.17 -3.96
CA ASP A 181 0.73 12.66 -5.26
C ASP A 181 1.53 11.38 -5.08
N CYS A 182 0.85 10.25 -5.12
CA CYS A 182 1.45 8.95 -4.89
C CYS A 182 1.81 8.23 -6.18
N PHE A 183 2.93 7.55 -6.15
CA PHE A 183 3.48 6.76 -7.25
C PHE A 183 3.63 5.31 -6.83
N ALA A 184 3.59 4.39 -7.79
CA ALA A 184 3.90 2.98 -7.54
C ALA A 184 4.36 2.29 -8.84
N ILE A 185 5.31 1.37 -8.70
CA ILE A 185 5.64 0.38 -9.73
C ILE A 185 4.81 -0.86 -9.44
N MET A 186 4.01 -1.30 -10.40
CA MET A 186 3.20 -2.51 -10.20
C MET A 186 3.01 -3.31 -11.49
N GLU A 187 2.59 -4.54 -11.34
CA GLU A 187 2.24 -5.40 -12.47
C GLU A 187 1.03 -4.84 -13.21
N PRO A 188 1.00 -4.88 -14.58
CA PRO A 188 -0.05 -4.25 -15.37
C PRO A 188 -1.47 -4.76 -15.11
N PHE A 189 -1.65 -5.91 -14.46
CA PHE A 189 -2.97 -6.42 -14.09
C PHE A 189 -3.53 -5.80 -12.78
N LEU A 190 -2.67 -5.29 -11.88
CA LEU A 190 -3.08 -4.74 -10.58
C LEU A 190 -4.01 -3.53 -10.69
N PRO A 191 -3.81 -2.58 -11.62
CA PRO A 191 -4.76 -1.49 -11.86
C PRO A 191 -6.19 -1.96 -12.15
N VAL A 192 -6.33 -3.09 -12.86
CA VAL A 192 -7.66 -3.66 -13.13
C VAL A 192 -8.33 -4.16 -11.86
N ILE A 193 -7.57 -4.74 -10.93
CA ILE A 193 -8.07 -5.17 -9.62
C ILE A 193 -8.42 -3.96 -8.76
N LEU A 194 -7.53 -2.95 -8.69
CA LEU A 194 -7.76 -1.71 -7.94
C LEU A 194 -9.03 -0.99 -8.44
N LYS A 195 -9.22 -0.90 -9.75
CA LYS A 195 -10.44 -0.28 -10.35
C LYS A 195 -11.72 -0.97 -9.88
N ARG A 196 -11.70 -2.30 -9.70
CA ARG A 196 -12.87 -3.06 -9.18
C ARG A 196 -13.19 -2.72 -7.72
N THR A 197 -12.21 -2.27 -6.95
CA THR A 197 -12.40 -1.78 -5.58
C THR A 197 -12.74 -0.30 -5.51
N GLY A 198 -12.82 0.39 -6.65
CA GLY A 198 -13.12 1.82 -6.73
C GLY A 198 -11.89 2.72 -6.72
N VAL A 199 -10.68 2.16 -6.78
CA VAL A 199 -9.42 2.91 -6.84
C VAL A 199 -8.94 2.97 -8.29
N SER A 200 -8.88 4.17 -8.86
CA SER A 200 -8.32 4.39 -10.19
C SER A 200 -6.89 4.90 -10.09
N VAL A 201 -6.00 4.32 -10.89
CA VAL A 201 -4.60 4.74 -11.03
C VAL A 201 -4.33 5.08 -12.49
N GLN A 202 -3.51 6.10 -12.71
CA GLN A 202 -3.09 6.52 -14.05
C GLN A 202 -1.73 5.90 -14.39
N ARG A 203 -1.63 5.26 -15.53
CA ARG A 203 -0.34 4.81 -16.07
C ARG A 203 0.47 6.02 -16.55
N ILE A 204 1.75 6.10 -16.16
CA ILE A 204 2.64 7.24 -16.41
C ILE A 204 3.97 6.81 -17.04
N GLY A 205 3.95 5.75 -17.84
CA GLY A 205 5.11 5.28 -18.56
C GLY A 205 4.92 3.94 -19.24
N SER A 206 6.00 3.43 -19.85
CA SER A 206 6.01 2.16 -20.57
C SER A 206 6.20 0.96 -19.66
N ASP A 207 5.96 -0.24 -20.21
CA ASP A 207 6.37 -1.48 -19.53
C ASP A 207 7.90 -1.56 -19.51
N PHE A 208 8.43 -2.12 -18.43
CA PHE A 208 9.84 -2.44 -18.27
C PHE A 208 10.01 -3.73 -17.47
N ASP A 209 11.17 -4.35 -17.58
CA ASP A 209 11.48 -5.55 -16.81
C ASP A 209 12.10 -5.17 -15.46
N TYR A 210 11.38 -5.48 -14.40
CA TYR A 210 11.84 -5.36 -13.03
C TYR A 210 11.26 -6.51 -12.21
N LYS A 211 11.97 -7.66 -12.22
CA LYS A 211 11.47 -8.89 -11.59
C LYS A 211 10.11 -9.32 -12.19
N GLY A 212 10.07 -9.35 -13.52
CA GLY A 212 8.90 -9.49 -14.35
C GLY A 212 8.38 -8.15 -14.89
N THR A 213 7.38 -8.21 -15.77
CA THR A 213 6.82 -7.01 -16.39
C THR A 213 6.17 -6.10 -15.39
N ARG A 214 6.62 -4.84 -15.33
CA ARG A 214 6.11 -3.77 -14.47
C ARG A 214 5.81 -2.53 -15.29
N ALA A 215 4.99 -1.65 -14.75
CA ALA A 215 4.81 -0.30 -15.28
C ALA A 215 4.68 0.72 -14.14
N PRO A 216 5.02 1.99 -14.37
CA PRO A 216 4.85 3.05 -13.39
C PRO A 216 3.42 3.60 -13.42
N TYR A 217 2.87 3.88 -12.25
CA TYR A 217 1.53 4.41 -12.06
C TYR A 217 1.53 5.59 -11.09
N TYR A 218 0.55 6.46 -11.28
CA TYR A 218 0.26 7.62 -10.46
C TYR A 218 -1.14 7.51 -9.87
N LEU A 219 -1.28 7.99 -8.64
CA LEU A 219 -2.52 8.08 -7.90
C LEU A 219 -2.56 9.40 -7.13
N ASN A 220 -3.60 10.21 -7.32
CA ASN A 220 -3.88 11.31 -6.41
C ASN A 220 -4.78 10.83 -5.26
N ILE A 221 -4.30 10.94 -4.02
CA ILE A 221 -5.01 10.42 -2.84
C ILE A 221 -6.35 11.16 -2.63
N ASP A 222 -6.38 12.48 -2.80
CA ASP A 222 -7.61 13.27 -2.60
C ASP A 222 -8.71 12.87 -3.59
N GLU A 223 -8.34 12.59 -4.84
CA GLU A 223 -9.25 12.11 -5.88
C GLU A 223 -9.71 10.69 -5.62
N ALA A 224 -8.80 9.82 -5.22
CA ALA A 224 -9.10 8.43 -4.90
C ALA A 224 -10.08 8.32 -3.74
N VAL A 225 -9.87 9.09 -2.66
CA VAL A 225 -10.78 9.11 -1.50
C VAL A 225 -12.14 9.68 -1.87
N ARG A 226 -12.20 10.76 -2.69
CA ARG A 226 -13.47 11.32 -3.14
C ARG A 226 -14.29 10.38 -4.01
N SER A 227 -13.65 9.63 -4.88
CA SER A 227 -14.29 8.69 -5.81
C SER A 227 -14.55 7.31 -5.20
N ALA A 228 -13.96 7.01 -4.05
CA ALA A 228 -14.10 5.72 -3.39
C ALA A 228 -15.57 5.45 -2.98
N PRO A 229 -16.02 4.18 -3.06
CA PRO A 229 -17.30 3.76 -2.48
C PRO A 229 -17.38 4.13 -0.99
N ASP A 230 -18.59 4.44 -0.51
CA ASP A 230 -18.81 4.89 0.88
C ASP A 230 -18.20 3.96 1.93
N GLU A 231 -18.27 2.66 1.72
CA GLU A 231 -17.71 1.68 2.64
C GLU A 231 -16.18 1.73 2.70
N LEU A 232 -15.53 1.84 1.54
CA LEU A 232 -14.06 1.94 1.48
C LEU A 232 -13.58 3.27 2.08
N ARG A 233 -14.33 4.34 1.84
CA ARG A 233 -14.06 5.66 2.42
C ARG A 233 -14.22 5.64 3.95
N LEU A 234 -15.24 4.96 4.48
CA LEU A 234 -15.39 4.80 5.92
C LEU A 234 -14.20 4.04 6.55
N CYS A 235 -13.75 2.96 5.92
CA CYS A 235 -12.56 2.22 6.37
C CYS A 235 -11.30 3.10 6.32
N TYR A 236 -11.13 3.86 5.25
CA TYR A 236 -10.03 4.83 5.12
C TYR A 236 -10.05 5.85 6.27
N GLU A 237 -11.20 6.46 6.57
CA GLU A 237 -11.33 7.45 7.65
C GLU A 237 -10.99 6.87 9.03
N VAL A 238 -11.37 5.61 9.29
CA VAL A 238 -11.02 4.92 10.55
C VAL A 238 -9.50 4.74 10.66
N VAL A 239 -8.87 4.23 9.61
CA VAL A 239 -7.40 4.03 9.56
C VAL A 239 -6.67 5.36 9.69
N ARG A 240 -7.12 6.37 8.97
CA ARG A 240 -6.56 7.72 9.01
C ARG A 240 -6.64 8.33 10.40
N ALA A 241 -7.79 8.19 11.08
CA ALA A 241 -7.96 8.70 12.45
C ALA A 241 -7.00 8.01 13.44
N GLN A 242 -6.85 6.69 13.32
CA GLN A 242 -5.92 5.91 14.13
C GLN A 242 -4.46 6.38 13.94
N PHE A 243 -4.02 6.58 12.69
CA PHE A 243 -2.65 6.98 12.40
C PHE A 243 -2.38 8.46 12.71
N ALA A 244 -3.40 9.31 12.66
CA ALA A 244 -3.27 10.70 13.03
C ALA A 244 -2.86 10.88 14.51
N GLU A 245 -3.29 10.01 15.40
CA GLU A 245 -2.90 10.03 16.81
C GLU A 245 -1.39 9.81 17.00
N VAL A 246 -0.77 9.07 16.09
CA VAL A 246 0.64 8.71 16.11
C VAL A 246 1.51 9.73 15.36
N LEU A 247 1.09 10.12 14.15
CA LEU A 247 1.89 10.96 13.25
C LEU A 247 1.77 12.45 13.54
N VAL A 248 0.65 12.89 14.14
CA VAL A 248 0.36 14.30 14.41
C VAL A 248 -0.01 14.48 15.89
N PRO A 249 0.88 14.19 16.83
CA PRO A 249 0.60 14.32 18.26
C PRO A 249 0.34 15.80 18.61
N GLY A 250 -0.83 16.09 19.20
CA GLY A 250 -1.25 17.44 19.58
C GLY A 250 -1.92 18.27 18.50
N GLY A 251 -2.12 17.72 17.30
CA GLY A 251 -2.88 18.36 16.23
C GLY A 251 -4.37 18.45 16.56
N ASN A 252 -4.90 19.67 16.56
CA ASN A 252 -6.32 19.92 16.81
C ASN A 252 -7.15 19.19 15.74
N ARG A 253 -7.97 18.21 16.13
CA ARG A 253 -8.80 17.35 15.25
C ARG A 253 -9.71 18.12 14.26
N ARG A 254 -9.90 19.44 14.48
CA ARG A 254 -10.66 20.35 13.60
C ARG A 254 -9.83 20.97 12.47
N ALA A 255 -8.50 21.07 12.61
CA ALA A 255 -7.65 21.75 11.62
C ALA A 255 -7.38 20.89 10.36
N SER A 256 -7.49 19.57 10.42
CA SER A 256 -7.23 18.68 9.28
C SER A 256 -8.30 18.73 8.18
N ARG A 257 -9.51 19.19 8.49
CA ARG A 257 -10.61 19.34 7.51
C ARG A 257 -10.63 20.66 6.74
N LEU A 258 -9.81 21.65 7.14
CA LEU A 258 -9.79 23.01 6.55
C LEU A 258 -8.45 23.36 5.90
N ALA A 259 -7.51 22.44 5.81
CA ALA A 259 -6.28 22.64 5.03
C ALA A 259 -6.67 22.66 3.54
N HIS A 260 -6.37 23.73 2.84
CA HIS A 260 -6.61 23.89 1.43
C HIS A 260 -6.12 22.67 0.65
N PRO A 261 -6.90 22.14 -0.30
CA PRO A 261 -6.43 21.10 -1.20
C PRO A 261 -5.15 21.59 -1.89
N ALA A 262 -4.21 20.68 -2.12
CA ALA A 262 -3.08 20.98 -2.98
C ALA A 262 -3.61 21.58 -4.29
N PRO A 263 -2.95 22.60 -4.89
CA PRO A 263 -3.45 23.22 -6.11
C PRO A 263 -3.72 22.14 -7.15
N GLY A 264 -4.95 22.14 -7.69
CA GLY A 264 -5.41 21.10 -8.61
C GLY A 264 -4.47 20.93 -9.79
N LEU A 265 -4.14 19.70 -10.13
CA LEU A 265 -3.36 19.37 -11.32
C LEU A 265 -4.27 19.57 -12.54
N ILE A 266 -3.95 20.56 -13.39
CA ILE A 266 -4.57 20.71 -14.71
C ILE A 266 -3.75 19.81 -15.64
N LEU A 267 -4.24 18.61 -15.93
CA LEU A 267 -3.65 17.73 -16.94
C LEU A 267 -4.01 18.25 -18.34
N PRO A 268 -3.09 18.14 -19.32
CA PRO A 268 -3.39 18.52 -20.69
C PRO A 268 -4.53 17.68 -21.26
N PRO A 269 -5.39 18.24 -22.14
CA PRO A 269 -6.48 17.52 -22.78
C PRO A 269 -5.93 16.38 -23.63
N GLY A 270 -6.35 15.15 -23.33
CA GLY A 270 -5.92 13.92 -24.01
C GLY A 270 -5.40 12.82 -23.07
N LEU A 271 -5.11 13.12 -21.81
CA LEU A 271 -4.71 12.12 -20.81
C LEU A 271 -5.92 11.59 -20.00
N HIS A 272 -7.08 11.52 -20.62
CA HIS A 272 -8.26 10.92 -20.00
C HIS A 272 -8.21 9.41 -20.15
N THR A 273 -8.32 8.76 -19.04
CA THR A 273 -8.54 7.33 -18.75
C THR A 273 -9.06 6.51 -19.93
N ALA A 274 -8.27 5.53 -20.37
CA ALA A 274 -8.75 4.31 -21.02
C ALA A 274 -9.11 3.25 -19.97
#